data_53636d411cb43621d34483afb00d0aed
#
_entry.id   53636d411cb43621d34483afb00d0aed
#
_cell.length_a   1.000
_cell.length_b   1.000
_cell.length_c   1.000
_cell.angle_alpha   90.00
_cell.angle_beta   90.00
_cell.angle_gamma   90.00
#
_symmetry.space_group_name_H-M   'P 1'
#
loop_
_entity.id
_entity.type
_entity.pdbx_description
1 polymer ?
#
loop_
_entity_poly.entity_id
_entity_poly.type
_entity_poly.pdbx_seq_one_letter_code
_entity_poly.pdbx_strand_id
1 'polypeptide(L)'
;LLYRTAGVREDDDMPWTHYAASVLVFGLLGVLALYGLQRLQAVLPFNPEHRAGISPDLAFNTAASFVTNTNWQSYAGEVSMGYLVQMLGLTVQSFVSAATGMAVVVALIRAFGRKMATGIGNFWVDMVRSVLYVLLPLSLLVALALVSQGVVQNMSPYASAQLTQSVTYTVPAADTKAAATTAAAVQTAPATVTVTTQTIPMGPAASQVAIKHLGTNGGGFFNANSAHPLENPTPLSNLIEMLALTLIPAALCFCFGQMVGQRRQGLALLAAMT
;
A
#
# COMPACT_ATOMS: atom_id res chain seq x y z
N LEU A 1 -6.26 -19.46 -17.56
CA LEU A 1 -5.27 -20.30 -16.90
C LEU A 1 -5.41 -20.21 -15.37
N LEU A 2 -5.32 -19.02 -14.77
CA LEU A 2 -5.38 -18.78 -13.31
C LEU A 2 -6.59 -19.45 -12.65
N TYR A 3 -7.79 -19.26 -13.19
CA TYR A 3 -9.01 -19.84 -12.63
C TYR A 3 -8.96 -21.38 -12.64
N ARG A 4 -8.45 -21.99 -13.72
CA ARG A 4 -8.33 -23.46 -13.82
C ARG A 4 -7.36 -24.02 -12.79
N THR A 5 -6.22 -23.36 -12.58
CA THR A 5 -5.22 -23.81 -11.57
C THR A 5 -5.72 -23.63 -10.14
N ALA A 6 -6.55 -22.61 -9.90
CA ALA A 6 -7.14 -22.33 -8.60
C ALA A 6 -8.47 -23.08 -8.35
N GLY A 7 -8.97 -23.87 -9.33
CA GLY A 7 -10.25 -24.56 -9.20
C GLY A 7 -11.48 -23.62 -9.17
N VAL A 8 -11.33 -22.39 -9.63
CA VAL A 8 -12.38 -21.37 -9.65
C VAL A 8 -13.17 -21.46 -10.96
N ARG A 9 -14.49 -21.51 -10.88
CA ARG A 9 -15.40 -21.46 -12.02
C ARG A 9 -15.87 -20.03 -12.22
N GLU A 10 -15.67 -19.48 -13.41
CA GLU A 10 -15.98 -18.07 -13.71
C GLU A 10 -17.49 -17.76 -13.70
N ASP A 11 -18.30 -18.77 -13.99
CA ASP A 11 -19.77 -18.72 -14.09
C ASP A 11 -20.48 -19.02 -12.76
N ASP A 12 -19.73 -19.35 -11.70
CA ASP A 12 -20.27 -19.63 -10.37
C ASP A 12 -20.75 -18.34 -9.69
N ASP A 13 -22.06 -18.28 -9.40
CA ASP A 13 -22.71 -17.10 -8.76
C ASP A 13 -22.90 -17.40 -7.27
N MET A 14 -21.94 -16.96 -6.43
CA MET A 14 -21.90 -17.27 -5.01
C MET A 14 -23.04 -16.57 -4.25
N PRO A 15 -23.71 -17.24 -3.30
CA PRO A 15 -24.55 -16.57 -2.33
C PRO A 15 -23.72 -15.65 -1.44
N TRP A 16 -24.34 -14.63 -0.87
CA TRP A 16 -23.65 -13.61 -0.08
C TRP A 16 -22.80 -14.18 1.06
N THR A 17 -23.23 -15.29 1.67
CA THR A 17 -22.48 -15.96 2.76
C THR A 17 -21.16 -16.55 2.29
N HIS A 18 -21.14 -17.19 1.12
CA HIS A 18 -19.93 -17.74 0.53
C HIS A 18 -19.00 -16.62 0.03
N TYR A 19 -19.55 -15.58 -0.54
CA TYR A 19 -18.78 -14.39 -0.94
C TYR A 19 -18.10 -13.75 0.27
N ALA A 20 -18.85 -13.49 1.35
CA ALA A 20 -18.33 -12.92 2.58
C ALA A 20 -17.28 -13.82 3.23
N ALA A 21 -17.52 -15.14 3.29
CA ALA A 21 -16.54 -16.08 3.79
C ALA A 21 -15.24 -16.07 2.98
N SER A 22 -15.33 -15.97 1.65
CA SER A 22 -14.15 -15.85 0.77
C SER A 22 -13.35 -14.59 1.07
N VAL A 23 -14.01 -13.43 1.27
CA VAL A 23 -13.38 -12.17 1.67
C VAL A 23 -12.63 -12.33 3.00
N LEU A 24 -13.28 -12.93 4.00
CA LEU A 24 -12.69 -13.11 5.34
C LEU A 24 -11.49 -14.08 5.31
N VAL A 25 -11.62 -15.20 4.62
CA VAL A 25 -10.53 -16.18 4.48
C VAL A 25 -9.35 -15.54 3.74
N PHE A 26 -9.61 -14.84 2.65
CA PHE A 26 -8.57 -14.13 1.90
C PHE A 26 -7.88 -13.07 2.78
N GLY A 27 -8.64 -12.29 3.54
CA GLY A 27 -8.10 -11.32 4.48
C GLY A 27 -7.23 -11.98 5.56
N LEU A 28 -7.69 -13.08 6.16
CA LEU A 28 -6.91 -13.83 7.15
C LEU A 28 -5.59 -14.33 6.57
N LEU A 29 -5.61 -14.91 5.37
CA LEU A 29 -4.39 -15.35 4.68
C LEU A 29 -3.44 -14.18 4.40
N GLY A 30 -3.97 -13.02 4.02
CA GLY A 30 -3.20 -11.78 3.86
C GLY A 30 -2.51 -11.33 5.16
N VAL A 31 -3.24 -11.34 6.28
CA VAL A 31 -2.67 -11.01 7.60
C VAL A 31 -1.53 -11.98 7.96
N LEU A 32 -1.75 -13.28 7.82
CA LEU A 32 -0.75 -14.30 8.15
C LEU A 32 0.50 -14.18 7.26
N ALA A 33 0.30 -14.00 5.96
CA ALA A 33 1.40 -13.84 5.01
C ALA A 33 2.22 -12.59 5.29
N LEU A 34 1.57 -11.44 5.45
CA LEU A 34 2.26 -10.18 5.71
C LEU A 34 2.92 -10.16 7.09
N TYR A 35 2.27 -10.72 8.11
CA TYR A 35 2.86 -10.91 9.43
C TYR A 35 4.15 -11.76 9.34
N GLY A 36 4.05 -12.92 8.66
CA GLY A 36 5.19 -13.82 8.49
C GLY A 36 6.37 -13.16 7.77
N LEU A 37 6.12 -12.45 6.66
CA LEU A 37 7.16 -11.73 5.92
C LEU A 37 7.89 -10.72 6.79
N GLN A 38 7.18 -9.94 7.59
CA GLN A 38 7.76 -8.96 8.50
C GLN A 38 8.58 -9.60 9.62
N ARG A 39 8.10 -10.71 10.19
CA ARG A 39 8.82 -11.44 11.25
C ARG A 39 10.11 -12.10 10.74
N LEU A 40 10.10 -12.56 9.50
CA LEU A 40 11.21 -13.28 8.88
C LEU A 40 12.18 -12.39 8.10
N GLN A 41 11.94 -11.07 8.00
CA GLN A 41 12.71 -10.20 7.10
C GLN A 41 14.22 -10.24 7.31
N ALA A 42 14.70 -10.53 8.54
CA ALA A 42 16.13 -10.62 8.83
C ALA A 42 16.86 -11.73 8.04
N VAL A 43 16.13 -12.78 7.67
CA VAL A 43 16.67 -13.93 6.92
C VAL A 43 16.22 -13.98 5.47
N LEU A 44 15.35 -13.04 5.07
CA LEU A 44 14.86 -12.97 3.69
C LEU A 44 15.85 -12.21 2.79
N PRO A 45 15.89 -12.53 1.48
CA PRO A 45 16.69 -11.79 0.51
C PRO A 45 16.17 -10.36 0.31
N PHE A 46 16.92 -9.54 -0.42
CA PHE A 46 16.60 -8.13 -0.69
C PHE A 46 16.43 -7.28 0.58
N ASN A 47 17.33 -7.51 1.55
CA ASN A 47 17.45 -6.73 2.76
C ASN A 47 18.87 -6.13 2.85
N PRO A 48 19.24 -5.18 1.96
CA PRO A 48 20.60 -4.65 1.86
C PRO A 48 21.04 -3.89 3.11
N GLU A 49 20.09 -3.35 3.87
CA GLU A 49 20.35 -2.62 5.12
C GLU A 49 20.35 -3.53 6.36
N HIS A 50 20.28 -4.86 6.17
CA HIS A 50 20.28 -5.86 7.25
C HIS A 50 19.25 -5.57 8.36
N ARG A 51 18.03 -5.16 7.97
CA ARG A 51 16.95 -4.87 8.91
C ARG A 51 16.60 -6.11 9.72
N ALA A 52 16.45 -5.93 11.03
CA ALA A 52 15.98 -6.98 11.94
C ALA A 52 14.50 -7.31 11.70
N GLY A 53 14.06 -8.47 12.18
CA GLY A 53 12.63 -8.84 12.17
C GLY A 53 11.79 -7.83 12.97
N ILE A 54 10.64 -7.46 12.43
CA ILE A 54 9.70 -6.53 13.08
C ILE A 54 9.14 -7.16 14.36
N SER A 55 8.92 -6.39 15.42
CA SER A 55 8.32 -6.89 16.68
C SER A 55 6.92 -7.50 16.43
N PRO A 56 6.47 -8.46 17.24
CA PRO A 56 5.18 -9.15 17.00
C PRO A 56 3.98 -8.22 16.95
N ASP A 57 3.91 -7.29 17.87
CA ASP A 57 2.87 -6.27 18.01
C ASP A 57 2.81 -5.34 16.78
N LEU A 58 3.96 -4.81 16.37
CA LEU A 58 4.05 -3.93 15.20
C LEU A 58 3.78 -4.69 13.90
N ALA A 59 4.28 -5.93 13.77
CA ALA A 59 4.01 -6.77 12.59
C ALA A 59 2.53 -7.10 12.44
N PHE A 60 1.83 -7.41 13.55
CA PHE A 60 0.39 -7.64 13.55
C PHE A 60 -0.40 -6.37 13.21
N ASN A 61 -0.05 -5.26 13.85
CA ASN A 61 -0.62 -3.95 13.60
C ASN A 61 -0.53 -3.56 12.12
N THR A 62 0.66 -3.68 11.53
CA THR A 62 0.90 -3.40 10.11
C THR A 62 0.13 -4.35 9.21
N ALA A 63 0.11 -5.65 9.51
CA ALA A 63 -0.62 -6.63 8.71
C ALA A 63 -2.12 -6.35 8.71
N ALA A 64 -2.72 -6.09 9.86
CA ALA A 64 -4.14 -5.74 9.98
C ALA A 64 -4.46 -4.45 9.20
N SER A 65 -3.62 -3.43 9.34
CA SER A 65 -3.78 -2.15 8.66
C SER A 65 -3.76 -2.28 7.12
N PHE A 66 -2.78 -3.00 6.58
CA PHE A 66 -2.64 -3.14 5.13
C PHE A 66 -3.70 -4.06 4.51
N VAL A 67 -4.11 -5.12 5.22
CA VAL A 67 -5.16 -6.03 4.74
C VAL A 67 -6.52 -5.34 4.67
N THR A 68 -6.80 -4.43 5.60
CA THR A 68 -8.06 -3.65 5.62
C THR A 68 -8.05 -2.42 4.72
N ASN A 69 -7.01 -2.23 3.92
CA ASN A 69 -6.82 -1.07 3.03
C ASN A 69 -6.72 0.29 3.76
N THR A 70 -6.41 0.27 5.05
CA THR A 70 -6.28 1.50 5.86
C THR A 70 -4.88 2.08 5.74
N ASN A 71 -3.86 1.24 5.78
CA ASN A 71 -2.43 1.49 5.59
C ASN A 71 -1.82 2.56 6.51
N TRP A 72 -2.41 2.86 7.66
CA TRP A 72 -1.73 3.67 8.67
C TRP A 72 -0.53 2.90 9.24
N GLN A 73 0.55 3.63 9.54
CA GLN A 73 1.85 3.08 9.87
C GLN A 73 2.36 3.65 11.21
N SER A 74 2.71 2.76 12.14
CA SER A 74 3.38 3.11 13.41
C SER A 74 4.90 2.94 13.31
N TYR A 75 5.47 3.04 12.12
CA TYR A 75 6.89 2.87 11.82
C TYR A 75 7.28 3.74 10.63
N ALA A 76 8.58 4.00 10.49
CA ALA A 76 9.15 4.60 9.29
C ALA A 76 9.64 3.47 8.36
N GLY A 77 9.06 3.37 7.16
CA GLY A 77 9.34 2.28 6.22
C GLY A 77 10.81 2.19 5.83
N GLU A 78 11.42 3.34 5.60
CA GLU A 78 12.84 3.47 5.21
C GLU A 78 13.83 3.02 6.29
N VAL A 79 13.43 2.95 7.54
CA VAL A 79 14.32 2.48 8.63
C VAL A 79 13.93 1.12 9.20
N SER A 80 12.73 0.62 8.88
CA SER A 80 12.18 -0.59 9.50
C SER A 80 12.04 -1.76 8.52
N MET A 81 11.74 -1.50 7.24
CA MET A 81 11.35 -2.52 6.27
C MET A 81 12.43 -2.81 5.22
N GLY A 82 12.73 -4.10 5.01
CA GLY A 82 13.56 -4.55 3.88
C GLY A 82 12.76 -4.53 2.56
N TYR A 83 13.47 -4.52 1.42
CA TYR A 83 12.83 -4.38 0.10
C TYR A 83 11.87 -5.52 -0.23
N LEU A 84 12.17 -6.77 0.18
CA LEU A 84 11.23 -7.86 -0.06
C LEU A 84 9.91 -7.67 0.69
N VAL A 85 9.97 -7.19 1.93
CA VAL A 85 8.76 -6.86 2.71
C VAL A 85 8.00 -5.72 2.05
N GLN A 86 8.69 -4.68 1.58
CA GLN A 86 8.08 -3.56 0.86
C GLN A 86 7.37 -4.02 -0.43
N MET A 87 8.03 -4.89 -1.25
CA MET A 87 7.48 -5.34 -2.53
C MET A 87 6.44 -6.45 -2.37
N LEU A 88 6.87 -7.61 -1.86
CA LEU A 88 6.04 -8.82 -1.80
C LEU A 88 5.00 -8.74 -0.67
N GLY A 89 5.33 -8.03 0.41
CA GLY A 89 4.42 -7.77 1.51
C GLY A 89 3.50 -6.58 1.22
N LEU A 90 4.01 -5.39 1.47
CA LEU A 90 3.19 -4.16 1.52
C LEU A 90 2.59 -3.77 0.16
N THR A 91 3.40 -3.78 -0.91
CA THR A 91 2.92 -3.42 -2.25
C THR A 91 1.89 -4.43 -2.77
N VAL A 92 2.14 -5.73 -2.65
CA VAL A 92 1.16 -6.76 -3.05
C VAL A 92 -0.12 -6.60 -2.24
N GLN A 93 0.00 -6.38 -0.93
CA GLN A 93 -1.18 -6.17 -0.09
C GLN A 93 -1.96 -4.92 -0.48
N SER A 94 -1.30 -3.85 -0.90
CA SER A 94 -1.97 -2.65 -1.43
C SER A 94 -2.77 -2.94 -2.71
N PHE A 95 -2.29 -3.82 -3.59
CA PHE A 95 -3.07 -4.28 -4.75
C PHE A 95 -4.30 -5.08 -4.35
N VAL A 96 -4.10 -6.10 -3.52
CA VAL A 96 -5.19 -7.06 -3.24
C VAL A 96 -6.22 -6.52 -2.24
N SER A 97 -5.85 -5.62 -1.34
CA SER A 97 -6.81 -4.95 -0.45
C SER A 97 -7.70 -3.98 -1.24
N ALA A 98 -7.12 -3.19 -2.15
CA ALA A 98 -7.89 -2.34 -3.06
C ALA A 98 -8.82 -3.15 -3.98
N ALA A 99 -8.32 -4.25 -4.56
CA ALA A 99 -9.11 -5.15 -5.39
C ALA A 99 -10.26 -5.81 -4.60
N THR A 100 -10.03 -6.16 -3.34
CA THR A 100 -11.08 -6.66 -2.43
C THR A 100 -12.17 -5.61 -2.23
N GLY A 101 -11.81 -4.35 -1.98
CA GLY A 101 -12.76 -3.25 -1.88
C GLY A 101 -13.58 -3.07 -3.16
N MET A 102 -12.94 -3.10 -4.34
CA MET A 102 -13.62 -3.05 -5.63
C MET A 102 -14.58 -4.23 -5.83
N ALA A 103 -14.15 -5.46 -5.49
CA ALA A 103 -14.96 -6.67 -5.58
C ALA A 103 -16.22 -6.57 -4.70
N VAL A 104 -16.07 -6.10 -3.46
CA VAL A 104 -17.18 -5.91 -2.52
C VAL A 104 -18.16 -4.85 -3.04
N VAL A 105 -17.67 -3.73 -3.57
CA VAL A 105 -18.53 -2.70 -4.18
C VAL A 105 -19.31 -3.26 -5.37
N VAL A 106 -18.66 -4.02 -6.27
CA VAL A 106 -19.34 -4.63 -7.41
C VAL A 106 -20.39 -5.64 -6.98
N ALA A 107 -20.11 -6.47 -5.97
CA ALA A 107 -21.07 -7.41 -5.38
C ALA A 107 -22.29 -6.67 -4.78
N LEU A 108 -22.03 -5.57 -4.06
CA LEU A 108 -23.09 -4.72 -3.50
C LEU A 108 -23.98 -4.10 -4.59
N ILE A 109 -23.39 -3.59 -5.67
CA ILE A 109 -24.11 -3.02 -6.79
C ILE A 109 -24.98 -4.10 -7.47
N ARG A 110 -24.45 -5.33 -7.65
CA ARG A 110 -25.23 -6.46 -8.17
C ARG A 110 -26.43 -6.78 -7.27
N ALA A 111 -26.23 -6.78 -5.94
CA ALA A 111 -27.30 -7.03 -4.99
C ALA A 111 -28.42 -5.97 -5.09
N PHE A 112 -28.09 -4.71 -5.28
CA PHE A 112 -29.09 -3.64 -5.50
C PHE A 112 -29.79 -3.71 -6.86
N GLY A 113 -29.06 -4.13 -7.90
CA GLY A 113 -29.57 -4.18 -9.27
C GLY A 113 -30.44 -5.40 -9.59
N ARG A 114 -30.31 -6.49 -8.84
CA ARG A 114 -30.97 -7.78 -9.10
C ARG A 114 -32.17 -8.01 -8.18
N LYS A 115 -33.36 -8.07 -8.71
CA LYS A 115 -34.61 -8.18 -7.90
C LYS A 115 -34.85 -9.56 -7.27
N MET A 116 -34.29 -10.65 -7.78
CA MET A 116 -34.56 -12.04 -7.36
C MET A 116 -33.32 -12.94 -7.47
N ALA A 117 -32.12 -12.39 -7.32
CA ALA A 117 -30.92 -13.16 -7.46
C ALA A 117 -30.56 -13.91 -6.17
N THR A 118 -30.19 -15.19 -6.30
CA THR A 118 -29.64 -16.00 -5.21
C THR A 118 -28.15 -15.80 -4.99
N GLY A 119 -27.45 -15.21 -5.97
CA GLY A 119 -26.02 -14.95 -5.96
C GLY A 119 -25.67 -13.47 -6.22
N ILE A 120 -24.47 -13.06 -5.79
CA ILE A 120 -23.94 -11.71 -5.94
C ILE A 120 -22.63 -11.65 -6.75
N GLY A 121 -22.28 -12.74 -7.42
CA GLY A 121 -21.08 -12.90 -8.22
C GLY A 121 -20.06 -13.84 -7.56
N ASN A 122 -18.83 -13.81 -8.05
CA ASN A 122 -17.74 -14.63 -7.54
C ASN A 122 -16.58 -13.74 -7.08
N PHE A 123 -16.27 -13.79 -5.78
CA PHE A 123 -15.21 -12.96 -5.17
C PHE A 123 -13.86 -13.12 -5.87
N TRP A 124 -13.45 -14.37 -6.14
CA TRP A 124 -12.14 -14.64 -6.74
C TRP A 124 -12.02 -14.08 -8.16
N VAL A 125 -13.11 -14.16 -8.92
CA VAL A 125 -13.18 -13.62 -10.28
C VAL A 125 -13.16 -12.09 -10.23
N ASP A 126 -13.95 -11.49 -9.37
CA ASP A 126 -14.02 -10.03 -9.22
C ASP A 126 -12.66 -9.45 -8.77
N MET A 127 -12.02 -10.07 -7.78
CA MET A 127 -10.71 -9.67 -7.28
C MET A 127 -9.63 -9.78 -8.39
N VAL A 128 -9.53 -10.93 -9.06
CA VAL A 128 -8.52 -11.14 -10.12
C VAL A 128 -8.72 -10.16 -11.28
N ARG A 129 -9.98 -9.93 -11.68
CA ARG A 129 -10.29 -8.94 -12.74
C ARG A 129 -9.92 -7.53 -12.31
N SER A 130 -10.21 -7.15 -11.06
CA SER A 130 -9.83 -5.84 -10.53
C SER A 130 -8.32 -5.64 -10.53
N VAL A 131 -7.55 -6.65 -10.13
CA VAL A 131 -6.07 -6.58 -10.17
C VAL A 131 -5.56 -6.51 -11.61
N LEU A 132 -5.92 -7.47 -12.46
CA LEU A 132 -5.27 -7.66 -13.76
C LEU A 132 -5.72 -6.66 -14.82
N TYR A 133 -6.99 -6.23 -14.79
CA TYR A 133 -7.54 -5.38 -15.85
C TYR A 133 -7.66 -3.90 -15.46
N VAL A 134 -7.61 -3.59 -14.17
CA VAL A 134 -7.75 -2.21 -13.70
C VAL A 134 -6.48 -1.77 -12.97
N LEU A 135 -6.19 -2.36 -11.81
CA LEU A 135 -5.13 -1.84 -10.94
C LEU A 135 -3.73 -1.99 -11.55
N LEU A 136 -3.40 -3.17 -12.10
CA LEU A 136 -2.05 -3.43 -12.61
C LEU A 136 -1.71 -2.56 -13.85
N PRO A 137 -2.54 -2.45 -14.89
CA PRO A 137 -2.24 -1.59 -16.02
C PRO A 137 -2.12 -0.11 -15.63
N LEU A 138 -3.05 0.39 -14.81
CA LEU A 138 -3.02 1.78 -14.37
C LEU A 138 -1.80 2.07 -13.48
N SER A 139 -1.47 1.16 -12.54
CA SER A 139 -0.31 1.37 -11.68
C SER A 139 1.00 1.31 -12.44
N LEU A 140 1.09 0.52 -13.51
CA LEU A 140 2.28 0.53 -14.38
C LEU A 140 2.44 1.89 -15.05
N LEU A 141 1.36 2.47 -15.59
CA LEU A 141 1.40 3.79 -16.22
C LEU A 141 1.77 4.89 -15.23
N VAL A 142 1.15 4.87 -14.04
CA VAL A 142 1.44 5.86 -12.98
C VAL A 142 2.88 5.68 -12.46
N ALA A 143 3.36 4.45 -12.26
CA ALA A 143 4.73 4.19 -11.83
C ALA A 143 5.76 4.72 -12.84
N LEU A 144 5.55 4.49 -14.15
CA LEU A 144 6.42 5.04 -15.20
C LEU A 144 6.41 6.57 -15.21
N ALA A 145 5.25 7.18 -15.03
CA ALA A 145 5.13 8.63 -14.93
C ALA A 145 5.87 9.17 -13.70
N LEU A 146 5.75 8.52 -12.53
CA LEU A 146 6.45 8.91 -11.30
C LEU A 146 7.96 8.73 -11.43
N VAL A 147 8.44 7.63 -12.03
CA VAL A 147 9.87 7.44 -12.32
C VAL A 147 10.40 8.55 -13.22
N SER A 148 9.64 8.98 -14.23
CA SER A 148 10.03 10.09 -15.09
C SER A 148 10.14 11.43 -14.35
N GLN A 149 9.50 11.56 -13.20
CA GLN A 149 9.57 12.73 -12.30
C GLN A 149 10.69 12.62 -11.26
N GLY A 150 11.40 11.48 -11.19
CA GLY A 150 12.52 11.27 -10.27
C GLY A 150 12.18 10.46 -9.02
N VAL A 151 11.00 9.84 -8.94
CA VAL A 151 10.67 8.91 -7.86
C VAL A 151 11.54 7.66 -7.97
N VAL A 152 12.16 7.28 -6.87
CA VAL A 152 13.15 6.19 -6.83
C VAL A 152 12.51 4.84 -7.16
N GLN A 153 13.16 4.08 -8.07
CA GLN A 153 12.78 2.71 -8.42
C GLN A 153 14.03 1.89 -8.74
N ASN A 154 14.66 1.34 -7.71
CA ASN A 154 15.85 0.50 -7.84
C ASN A 154 15.93 -0.54 -6.71
N MET A 155 16.99 -1.34 -6.72
CA MET A 155 17.31 -2.34 -5.70
C MET A 155 18.66 -2.07 -5.02
N SER A 156 19.22 -0.87 -5.22
CA SER A 156 20.51 -0.48 -4.66
C SER A 156 20.41 -0.33 -3.14
N PRO A 157 21.50 -0.60 -2.40
CA PRO A 157 21.63 -0.16 -1.02
C PRO A 157 21.45 1.35 -0.88
N TYR A 158 21.17 1.82 0.32
CA TYR A 158 21.07 3.25 0.60
C TYR A 158 22.37 3.97 0.27
N ALA A 159 22.26 5.16 -0.31
CA ALA A 159 23.41 5.98 -0.64
C ALA A 159 23.72 6.95 0.51
N SER A 160 25.02 7.19 0.75
CA SER A 160 25.49 8.20 1.69
C SER A 160 26.02 9.41 0.94
N ALA A 161 25.51 10.59 1.23
CA ALA A 161 25.98 11.84 0.67
C ALA A 161 26.61 12.72 1.74
N GLN A 162 27.74 13.37 1.41
CA GLN A 162 28.32 14.37 2.28
C GLN A 162 27.51 15.66 2.23
N LEU A 163 27.21 16.20 3.40
CA LEU A 163 26.57 17.52 3.49
C LEU A 163 27.57 18.62 3.15
N THR A 164 27.13 19.60 2.39
CA THR A 164 27.95 20.81 2.10
C THR A 164 28.20 21.65 3.33
N GLN A 165 27.27 21.59 4.29
CA GLN A 165 27.40 22.20 5.63
C GLN A 165 26.97 21.18 6.67
N SER A 166 27.76 21.04 7.74
CA SER A 166 27.36 20.20 8.88
C SER A 166 26.16 20.82 9.60
N VAL A 167 25.20 19.97 9.95
CA VAL A 167 24.02 20.38 10.73
C VAL A 167 24.19 19.91 12.16
N THR A 168 24.11 20.84 13.11
CA THR A 168 24.18 20.55 14.54
C THR A 168 22.82 20.79 15.18
N TYR A 169 22.29 19.79 15.87
CA TYR A 169 21.03 19.90 16.60
C TYR A 169 21.12 19.23 17.97
N THR A 170 20.27 19.67 18.89
CA THR A 170 20.20 19.12 20.25
C THR A 170 19.04 18.13 20.32
N VAL A 171 19.36 16.88 20.69
CA VAL A 171 18.35 15.84 20.91
C VAL A 171 17.89 15.92 22.36
N PRO A 172 16.57 16.09 22.62
CA PRO A 172 16.04 16.05 23.98
C PRO A 172 16.31 14.71 24.66
N ALA A 173 16.55 14.72 25.98
CA ALA A 173 16.91 13.52 26.75
C ALA A 173 15.89 12.36 26.66
N ALA A 174 14.64 12.64 26.34
CA ALA A 174 13.56 11.64 26.16
C ALA A 174 13.68 10.84 24.85
N ASP A 175 14.26 11.43 23.79
CA ASP A 175 14.32 10.84 22.45
C ASP A 175 15.62 10.04 22.20
N THR A 176 16.57 10.09 23.14
CA THR A 176 17.83 9.32 23.07
C THR A 176 17.62 7.81 23.12
N LYS A 177 16.46 7.31 23.60
CA LYS A 177 16.10 5.88 23.53
C LYS A 177 15.82 5.37 22.13
N ALA A 178 15.38 6.22 21.21
CA ALA A 178 15.07 5.85 19.83
C ALA A 178 16.32 5.86 18.92
N ALA A 179 17.34 6.64 19.25
CA ALA A 179 18.58 6.75 18.49
C ALA A 179 19.66 5.71 18.88
N ALA A 180 19.49 5.02 20.02
CA ALA A 180 20.45 4.06 20.55
C ALA A 180 20.15 2.61 20.13
N THR A 181 20.17 2.32 18.83
CA THR A 181 20.21 0.92 18.35
C THR A 181 21.64 0.39 18.23
N THR A 182 22.62 1.13 18.70
CA THR A 182 24.02 0.66 18.83
C THR A 182 24.62 1.15 20.14
N ALA A 183 24.72 0.21 21.10
CA ALA A 183 25.55 0.19 22.32
C ALA A 183 25.39 1.32 23.36
N ALA A 184 24.84 0.89 24.50
CA ALA A 184 25.15 1.32 25.87
C ALA A 184 25.44 2.81 26.13
N ALA A 185 24.40 3.55 26.56
CA ALA A 185 24.43 4.42 27.74
C ALA A 185 23.11 5.21 27.80
N VAL A 186 22.39 5.10 28.90
CA VAL A 186 21.29 6.01 29.26
C VAL A 186 21.88 7.37 29.50
N GLN A 187 21.89 8.26 28.53
CA GLN A 187 22.28 9.66 28.75
C GLN A 187 21.04 10.43 29.22
N THR A 188 21.14 10.98 30.40
CA THR A 188 20.11 11.79 31.06
C THR A 188 20.21 13.29 30.74
N ALA A 189 21.16 13.70 29.89
CA ALA A 189 21.34 15.08 29.46
C ALA A 189 21.07 15.27 27.95
N PRO A 190 20.60 16.43 27.50
CA PRO A 190 20.45 16.72 26.07
C PRO A 190 21.80 16.60 25.37
N ALA A 191 21.85 15.78 24.32
CA ALA A 191 23.06 15.55 23.52
C ALA A 191 23.07 16.42 22.27
N THR A 192 24.17 17.12 22.02
CA THR A 192 24.39 17.85 20.77
C THR A 192 24.98 16.88 19.74
N VAL A 193 24.25 16.67 18.63
CA VAL A 193 24.67 15.80 17.54
C VAL A 193 25.01 16.65 16.33
N THR A 194 26.21 16.47 15.78
CA THR A 194 26.64 17.09 14.53
C THR A 194 26.61 16.05 13.42
N VAL A 195 25.81 16.31 12.40
CA VAL A 195 25.64 15.43 11.23
C VAL A 195 26.40 16.04 10.06
N THR A 196 27.28 15.24 9.46
CA THR A 196 28.09 15.61 8.28
C THR A 196 27.71 14.83 7.02
N THR A 197 26.93 13.74 7.18
CA THR A 197 26.48 12.87 6.09
C THR A 197 24.97 12.71 6.15
N GLN A 198 24.33 12.60 5.00
CA GLN A 198 22.92 12.26 4.85
C GLN A 198 22.78 10.89 4.21
N THR A 199 21.99 10.03 4.81
CA THR A 199 21.56 8.78 4.18
C THR A 199 20.39 9.06 3.24
N ILE A 200 20.54 8.68 1.97
CA ILE A 200 19.50 8.79 0.94
C ILE A 200 18.88 7.41 0.77
N PRO A 201 17.65 7.18 1.23
CA PRO A 201 17.00 5.89 1.06
C PRO A 201 16.76 5.60 -0.42
N MET A 202 17.07 4.38 -0.83
CA MET A 202 16.83 3.83 -2.15
C MET A 202 15.76 2.75 -2.08
N GLY A 203 15.40 2.17 -3.21
CA GLY A 203 14.52 1.01 -3.25
C GLY A 203 13.42 1.10 -4.30
N PRO A 204 12.52 0.11 -4.35
CA PRO A 204 11.42 0.02 -5.32
C PRO A 204 10.21 0.88 -4.90
N ALA A 205 10.41 2.19 -4.72
CA ALA A 205 9.39 3.08 -4.18
C ALA A 205 8.28 3.44 -5.18
N ALA A 206 8.62 3.78 -6.45
CA ALA A 206 7.64 4.28 -7.41
C ALA A 206 6.49 3.30 -7.68
N SER A 207 6.76 2.00 -7.72
CA SER A 207 5.72 0.96 -7.89
C SER A 207 4.76 0.91 -6.71
N GLN A 208 5.24 1.06 -5.48
CA GLN A 208 4.39 1.12 -4.30
C GLN A 208 3.61 2.45 -4.24
N VAL A 209 4.25 3.57 -4.56
CA VAL A 209 3.60 4.90 -4.61
C VAL A 209 2.46 4.92 -5.62
N ALA A 210 2.64 4.31 -6.78
CA ALA A 210 1.59 4.21 -7.80
C ALA A 210 0.34 3.49 -7.28
N ILE A 211 0.51 2.30 -6.67
CA ILE A 211 -0.65 1.54 -6.19
C ILE A 211 -1.23 2.13 -4.90
N LYS A 212 -0.43 2.73 -4.03
CA LYS A 212 -0.97 3.36 -2.82
C LYS A 212 -1.96 4.49 -3.15
N HIS A 213 -1.74 5.21 -4.26
CA HIS A 213 -2.67 6.26 -4.71
C HIS A 213 -3.86 5.67 -5.47
N LEU A 214 -3.64 4.83 -6.48
CA LEU A 214 -4.72 4.19 -7.23
C LEU A 214 -5.64 3.33 -6.36
N GLY A 215 -5.06 2.60 -5.41
CA GLY A 215 -5.79 1.75 -4.47
C GLY A 215 -6.41 2.51 -3.30
N THR A 216 -6.21 3.83 -3.20
CA THR A 216 -6.64 4.67 -2.06
C THR A 216 -6.14 4.18 -0.71
N ASN A 217 -4.97 3.51 -0.69
CA ASN A 217 -4.40 2.88 0.49
C ASN A 217 -3.88 3.89 1.52
N GLY A 218 -3.08 4.87 1.06
CA GLY A 218 -2.52 5.92 1.90
C GLY A 218 -1.17 5.60 2.56
N GLY A 219 -0.83 4.35 2.83
CA GLY A 219 0.47 3.95 3.36
C GLY A 219 1.58 4.12 2.33
N GLY A 220 2.78 4.50 2.77
CA GLY A 220 3.88 4.84 1.90
C GLY A 220 5.14 4.02 2.13
N PHE A 221 6.05 4.11 1.17
CA PHE A 221 7.39 3.54 1.25
C PHE A 221 8.21 4.26 2.33
N PHE A 222 8.06 5.58 2.44
CA PHE A 222 8.69 6.45 3.42
C PHE A 222 7.70 6.91 4.49
N ASN A 223 8.19 7.22 5.69
CA ASN A 223 7.35 7.63 6.81
C ASN A 223 6.50 8.88 6.53
N ALA A 224 7.09 9.89 5.88
CA ALA A 224 6.38 11.12 5.54
C ALA A 224 5.35 10.94 4.41
N ASN A 225 5.21 9.75 3.86
CA ASN A 225 4.33 9.42 2.74
C ASN A 225 4.53 10.42 1.58
N SER A 226 3.47 10.84 0.92
CA SER A 226 3.55 11.74 -0.25
C SER A 226 4.16 13.13 0.04
N ALA A 227 4.50 13.46 1.27
CA ALA A 227 5.29 14.64 1.60
C ALA A 227 6.81 14.40 1.50
N HIS A 228 7.25 13.13 1.36
CA HIS A 228 8.67 12.81 1.23
C HIS A 228 9.19 13.17 -0.16
N PRO A 229 10.34 13.91 -0.28
CA PRO A 229 10.83 14.38 -1.58
C PRO A 229 11.24 13.27 -2.54
N LEU A 230 11.50 12.05 -2.07
CA LEU A 230 11.79 10.87 -2.92
C LEU A 230 10.54 10.13 -3.38
N GLU A 231 9.36 10.42 -2.82
CA GLU A 231 8.06 9.92 -3.32
C GLU A 231 7.38 10.95 -4.22
N ASN A 232 7.48 12.23 -3.88
CA ASN A 232 6.79 13.33 -4.57
C ASN A 232 7.76 14.49 -4.82
N PRO A 233 8.70 14.34 -5.77
CA PRO A 233 9.78 15.30 -5.97
C PRO A 233 9.37 16.58 -6.73
N THR A 234 8.25 16.57 -7.47
CA THR A 234 7.86 17.68 -8.35
C THR A 234 6.38 18.06 -8.19
N PRO A 235 5.98 19.29 -8.55
CA PRO A 235 4.56 19.64 -8.62
C PRO A 235 3.75 18.76 -9.58
N LEU A 236 4.39 18.24 -10.64
CA LEU A 236 3.73 17.34 -11.58
C LEU A 236 3.52 15.95 -10.98
N SER A 237 4.48 15.40 -10.22
CA SER A 237 4.26 14.16 -9.48
C SER A 237 3.10 14.29 -8.51
N ASN A 238 3.01 15.41 -7.78
CA ASN A 238 1.91 15.67 -6.87
C ASN A 238 0.55 15.71 -7.59
N LEU A 239 0.47 16.35 -8.74
CA LEU A 239 -0.76 16.35 -9.55
C LEU A 239 -1.15 14.94 -10.02
N ILE A 240 -0.16 14.15 -10.48
CA ILE A 240 -0.39 12.75 -10.91
C ILE A 240 -0.92 11.91 -9.74
N GLU A 241 -0.34 12.04 -8.55
CA GLU A 241 -0.76 11.34 -7.34
C GLU A 241 -2.18 11.70 -6.92
N MET A 242 -2.53 13.00 -6.93
CA MET A 242 -3.88 13.47 -6.62
C MET A 242 -4.92 12.93 -7.62
N LEU A 243 -4.61 12.95 -8.92
CA LEU A 243 -5.48 12.39 -9.95
C LEU A 243 -5.62 10.87 -9.80
N ALA A 244 -4.54 10.14 -9.52
CA ALA A 244 -4.55 8.70 -9.30
C ALA A 244 -5.44 8.33 -8.11
N LEU A 245 -5.37 9.08 -7.00
CA LEU A 245 -6.16 8.85 -5.80
C LEU A 245 -7.68 8.99 -6.07
N THR A 246 -8.08 9.93 -6.89
CA THR A 246 -9.50 10.22 -7.17
C THR A 246 -10.08 9.41 -8.33
N LEU A 247 -9.22 8.84 -9.18
CA LEU A 247 -9.62 8.20 -10.44
C LEU A 247 -10.57 7.01 -10.24
N ILE A 248 -10.18 6.04 -9.41
CA ILE A 248 -10.97 4.80 -9.21
C ILE A 248 -12.27 5.07 -8.44
N PRO A 249 -12.29 5.83 -7.34
CA PRO A 249 -13.55 6.23 -6.69
C PRO A 249 -14.54 6.91 -7.64
N ALA A 250 -14.08 7.86 -8.45
CA ALA A 250 -14.92 8.50 -9.45
C ALA A 250 -15.44 7.52 -10.50
N ALA A 251 -14.57 6.64 -11.04
CA ALA A 251 -14.95 5.61 -12.00
C ALA A 251 -16.00 4.63 -11.43
N LEU A 252 -15.90 4.28 -10.14
CA LEU A 252 -16.88 3.41 -9.47
C LEU A 252 -18.27 4.05 -9.36
N CYS A 253 -18.39 5.38 -9.25
CA CYS A 253 -19.66 6.08 -9.31
C CYS A 253 -20.33 5.91 -10.70
N PHE A 254 -19.55 6.02 -11.77
CA PHE A 254 -20.07 5.76 -13.13
C PHE A 254 -20.43 4.28 -13.33
N CYS A 255 -19.59 3.37 -12.82
CA CYS A 255 -19.85 1.93 -12.85
C CYS A 255 -21.17 1.60 -12.14
N PHE A 256 -21.43 2.17 -10.96
CA PHE A 256 -22.72 2.06 -10.27
C PHE A 256 -23.87 2.49 -11.16
N GLY A 257 -23.83 3.71 -11.72
CA GLY A 257 -24.89 4.23 -12.59
C GLY A 257 -25.18 3.36 -13.82
N GLN A 258 -24.12 2.76 -14.39
CA GLN A 258 -24.22 1.83 -15.53
C GLN A 258 -24.88 0.50 -15.13
N MET A 259 -24.41 -0.11 -14.04
CA MET A 259 -24.88 -1.43 -13.59
C MET A 259 -26.34 -1.40 -13.08
N VAL A 260 -26.78 -0.29 -12.48
CA VAL A 260 -28.18 -0.10 -12.02
C VAL A 260 -29.09 0.39 -13.14
N GLY A 261 -28.56 0.67 -14.33
CA GLY A 261 -29.31 1.19 -15.48
C GLY A 261 -29.77 2.65 -15.32
N GLN A 262 -29.21 3.40 -14.37
CA GLN A 262 -29.59 4.78 -14.07
C GLN A 262 -28.36 5.69 -13.92
N ARG A 263 -27.86 6.21 -15.03
CA ARG A 263 -26.65 7.08 -15.05
C ARG A 263 -26.77 8.30 -14.13
N ARG A 264 -27.99 8.85 -13.96
CA ARG A 264 -28.24 10.00 -13.08
C ARG A 264 -27.90 9.69 -11.61
N GLN A 265 -28.11 8.46 -11.16
CA GLN A 265 -27.76 8.05 -9.79
C GLN A 265 -26.24 8.01 -9.61
N GLY A 266 -25.49 7.50 -10.58
CA GLY A 266 -24.04 7.54 -10.55
C GLY A 266 -23.47 8.97 -10.50
N LEU A 267 -24.06 9.89 -11.28
CA LEU A 267 -23.68 11.31 -11.26
C LEU A 267 -24.04 11.99 -9.92
N ALA A 268 -25.19 11.63 -9.34
CA ALA A 268 -25.59 12.15 -8.02
C ALA A 268 -24.62 11.69 -6.90
N LEU A 269 -24.17 10.42 -6.95
CA LEU A 269 -23.15 9.92 -6.03
C LEU A 269 -21.83 10.67 -6.21
N LEU A 270 -21.37 10.85 -7.46
CA LEU A 270 -20.16 11.60 -7.73
C LEU A 270 -20.26 13.03 -7.19
N ALA A 271 -21.37 13.72 -7.47
CA ALA A 271 -21.61 15.09 -6.99
C ALA A 271 -21.70 15.20 -5.46
N ALA A 272 -22.12 14.12 -4.78
CA ALA A 272 -22.15 14.09 -3.30
C ALA A 272 -20.77 13.81 -2.69
N MET A 273 -19.83 13.24 -3.46
CA MET A 273 -18.48 12.91 -3.03
C MET A 273 -17.44 13.99 -3.36
N THR A 274 -17.76 14.93 -4.24
CA THR A 274 -16.91 16.07 -4.63
C THR A 274 -17.33 17.37 -3.95
#